data_d7771f2e890dd22b5c7c89fbac884806
#
_entry.id   d7771f2e890dd22b5c7c89fbac884806
#
_cell.length_a   1.000
_cell.length_b   1.000
_cell.length_c   1.000
_cell.angle_alpha   90.00
_cell.angle_beta   90.00
_cell.angle_gamma   90.00
#
_symmetry.space_group_name_H-M   'P 1'
#
loop_
_entity.id
_entity.type
_entity.pdbx_description
1 polymer ?
#
loop_
_entity_poly.entity_id
_entity_poly.type
_entity_poly.pdbx_seq_one_letter_code
_entity_poly.pdbx_strand_id
1 'polypeptide(L)'
;MSLALRRRGPDRQEFYYFPHGCMNHNALACGSIHPQIPCEPQPATRKFNGQNYTIMYDGFIANLPELREELQRARVITDGLSQEELLLCAFLQYGTDFVKKLSGAFAIAIYDERNNRMYLFRDPLGLRPLFYTVQKQVL
;
A
#
# COMPACT_ATOMS: atom_id res chain seq x y z
N MET A 1 -9.63 0.62 -17.01
CA MET A 1 -8.64 1.46 -16.26
C MET A 1 -7.28 0.79 -16.17
N SER A 2 -7.19 -0.46 -15.76
CA SER A 2 -5.92 -1.20 -15.63
C SER A 2 -5.09 -1.26 -16.93
N LEU A 3 -5.70 -1.56 -18.07
CA LEU A 3 -5.02 -1.59 -19.37
C LEU A 3 -4.38 -0.24 -19.76
N ALA A 4 -4.99 0.88 -19.38
CA ALA A 4 -4.43 2.21 -19.65
C ALA A 4 -3.17 2.49 -18.80
N LEU A 5 -3.04 1.84 -17.65
CA LEU A 5 -1.88 1.97 -16.76
C LEU A 5 -0.73 1.02 -17.10
N ARG A 6 -0.97 0.02 -17.97
CA ARG A 6 0.03 -1.01 -18.32
C ARG A 6 1.33 -0.43 -18.89
N ARG A 7 1.27 0.72 -19.57
CA ARG A 7 2.49 1.39 -20.07
C ARG A 7 3.38 1.95 -18.96
N ARG A 8 2.86 2.18 -17.77
CA ARG A 8 3.60 2.70 -16.60
C ARG A 8 4.24 1.61 -15.75
N GLY A 9 3.68 0.40 -15.81
CA GLY A 9 4.19 -0.78 -15.12
C GLY A 9 3.86 -2.03 -15.94
N PRO A 10 4.66 -2.33 -17.00
CA PRO A 10 4.37 -3.43 -17.92
C PRO A 10 4.75 -4.80 -17.37
N ASP A 11 5.65 -4.85 -16.39
CA ASP A 11 6.32 -6.09 -16.00
C ASP A 11 5.50 -6.91 -15.02
N ARG A 12 4.72 -6.24 -14.18
CA ARG A 12 3.90 -6.92 -13.18
C ARG A 12 2.55 -6.23 -13.04
N GLN A 13 1.50 -7.04 -12.96
CA GLN A 13 0.14 -6.58 -12.74
C GLN A 13 -0.50 -7.44 -11.66
N GLU A 14 -0.94 -6.81 -10.61
CA GLU A 14 -1.52 -7.45 -9.44
C GLU A 14 -2.92 -6.92 -9.20
N PHE A 15 -3.84 -7.83 -8.86
CA PHE A 15 -5.23 -7.51 -8.57
C PHE A 15 -5.62 -8.08 -7.22
N TYR A 16 -6.39 -7.31 -6.48
CA TYR A 16 -7.10 -7.77 -5.30
C TYR A 16 -8.57 -7.45 -5.44
N TYR A 17 -9.39 -8.49 -5.42
CA TYR A 17 -10.84 -8.38 -5.54
C TYR A 17 -11.49 -8.46 -4.17
N PHE A 18 -12.46 -7.60 -3.92
CA PHE A 18 -13.29 -7.58 -2.72
C PHE A 18 -14.76 -7.42 -3.11
N PRO A 19 -15.74 -7.64 -2.22
CA PRO A 19 -17.17 -7.79 -2.60
C PRO A 19 -17.74 -6.63 -3.44
N HIS A 20 -17.21 -5.43 -3.30
CA HIS A 20 -17.72 -4.23 -3.96
C HIS A 20 -16.69 -3.52 -4.84
N GLY A 21 -15.61 -4.18 -5.21
CA GLY A 21 -14.60 -3.57 -6.06
C GLY A 21 -13.30 -4.37 -6.22
N CYS A 22 -12.30 -3.69 -6.76
CA CYS A 22 -10.95 -4.24 -6.83
C CYS A 22 -9.90 -3.15 -6.69
N MET A 23 -8.73 -3.54 -6.18
CA MET A 23 -7.49 -2.79 -6.28
C MET A 23 -6.61 -3.39 -7.37
N ASN A 24 -5.87 -2.55 -8.07
CA ASN A 24 -4.89 -2.99 -9.06
C ASN A 24 -3.60 -2.19 -8.91
N HIS A 25 -2.49 -2.90 -8.95
CA HIS A 25 -1.15 -2.35 -8.97
C HIS A 25 -0.44 -2.80 -10.25
N ASN A 26 0.14 -1.85 -10.97
CA ASN A 26 0.99 -2.11 -12.13
C ASN A 26 2.40 -1.64 -11.79
N ALA A 27 3.36 -2.56 -11.78
CA ALA A 27 4.74 -2.28 -11.44
C ALA A 27 5.68 -2.42 -12.63
N LEU A 28 6.68 -1.55 -12.68
CA LEU A 28 7.90 -1.74 -13.45
C LEU A 28 8.85 -2.56 -12.59
N ALA A 29 9.35 -3.69 -13.09
CA ALA A 29 10.24 -4.55 -12.34
C ALA A 29 11.53 -3.80 -11.98
N CYS A 30 11.69 -3.55 -10.69
CA CYS A 30 12.89 -2.89 -10.17
C CYS A 30 14.18 -3.70 -10.41
N GLY A 31 14.09 -4.99 -10.67
CA GLY A 31 15.21 -5.89 -10.91
C GLY A 31 16.10 -5.52 -12.09
N SER A 32 15.57 -4.71 -13.03
CA SER A 32 16.36 -4.22 -14.17
C SER A 32 17.29 -3.05 -13.82
N ILE A 33 16.97 -2.30 -12.74
CA ILE A 33 17.70 -1.08 -12.36
C ILE A 33 18.43 -1.29 -11.02
N HIS A 34 17.83 -2.02 -10.09
CA HIS A 34 18.41 -2.35 -8.79
C HIS A 34 18.11 -3.82 -8.41
N PRO A 35 18.96 -4.77 -8.83
CA PRO A 35 18.74 -6.19 -8.55
C PRO A 35 18.72 -6.56 -7.06
N GLN A 36 19.09 -5.63 -6.19
CA GLN A 36 19.14 -5.83 -4.73
C GLN A 36 17.87 -5.37 -3.98
N ILE A 37 16.90 -4.75 -4.67
CA ILE A 37 15.62 -4.37 -4.05
C ILE A 37 14.59 -5.41 -4.45
N PRO A 38 14.21 -6.32 -3.54
CA PRO A 38 13.16 -7.28 -3.82
C PRO A 38 11.84 -6.55 -4.08
N CYS A 39 11.23 -6.82 -5.21
CA CYS A 39 9.86 -6.41 -5.46
C CYS A 39 8.95 -7.44 -4.78
N GLU A 40 8.53 -7.15 -3.57
CA GLU A 40 7.63 -8.03 -2.82
C GLU A 40 6.29 -8.19 -3.54
N PRO A 41 5.68 -9.40 -3.45
CA PRO A 41 4.35 -9.62 -4.00
C PRO A 41 3.32 -8.72 -3.32
N GLN A 42 2.49 -8.08 -4.11
CA GLN A 42 1.36 -7.31 -3.59
C GLN A 42 0.03 -7.96 -4.04
N PRO A 43 -1.04 -7.81 -3.29
CA PRO A 43 -1.14 -7.05 -2.03
C PRO A 43 -0.55 -7.79 -0.83
N ALA A 44 -0.12 -7.04 0.18
CA ALA A 44 0.15 -7.61 1.49
C ALA A 44 -1.12 -7.56 2.34
N THR A 45 -1.40 -8.65 3.07
CA THR A 45 -2.57 -8.76 3.94
C THR A 45 -2.13 -9.11 5.35
N ARG A 46 -2.67 -8.41 6.35
CA ARG A 46 -2.39 -8.65 7.75
C ARG A 46 -3.68 -8.72 8.56
N LYS A 47 -3.71 -9.68 9.48
CA LYS A 47 -4.80 -9.81 10.44
C LYS A 47 -4.46 -9.03 11.71
N PHE A 48 -5.37 -8.15 12.13
CA PHE A 48 -5.25 -7.40 13.38
C PHE A 48 -6.59 -7.41 14.12
N ASN A 49 -6.57 -7.82 15.41
CA ASN A 49 -7.76 -7.98 16.22
C ASN A 49 -8.90 -8.79 15.55
N GLY A 50 -8.51 -9.87 14.85
CA GLY A 50 -9.48 -10.72 14.14
C GLY A 50 -9.97 -10.17 12.81
N GLN A 51 -9.46 -9.05 12.34
CA GLN A 51 -9.88 -8.28 11.18
C GLN A 51 -8.77 -8.26 10.12
N ASN A 52 -9.11 -8.49 8.86
CA ASN A 52 -8.15 -8.45 7.76
C ASN A 52 -8.03 -7.02 7.22
N TYR A 53 -6.79 -6.64 6.99
CA TYR A 53 -6.44 -5.41 6.29
C TYR A 53 -5.51 -5.77 5.14
N THR A 54 -5.78 -5.20 3.99
CA THR A 54 -5.01 -5.45 2.77
C THR A 54 -4.48 -4.14 2.22
N ILE A 55 -3.18 -4.10 1.91
CA ILE A 55 -2.49 -2.92 1.40
C ILE A 55 -1.92 -3.17 0.02
N MET A 56 -2.03 -2.17 -0.85
CA MET A 56 -1.23 -2.00 -2.05
C MET A 56 -0.47 -0.68 -1.97
N TYR A 57 0.79 -0.69 -2.34
CA TYR A 57 1.71 0.43 -2.24
C TYR A 57 2.54 0.57 -3.51
N ASP A 58 2.64 1.77 -4.02
CA ASP A 58 3.58 2.16 -5.07
C ASP A 58 4.39 3.36 -4.61
N GLY A 59 5.71 3.26 -4.67
CA GLY A 59 6.57 4.40 -4.35
C GLY A 59 7.85 4.08 -3.64
N PHE A 60 8.35 5.10 -2.96
CA PHE A 60 9.56 5.07 -2.16
C PHE A 60 9.35 5.89 -0.88
N ILE A 61 9.59 5.28 0.26
CA ILE A 61 9.57 5.92 1.58
C ILE A 61 11.00 6.01 2.09
N ALA A 62 11.50 7.23 2.23
CA ALA A 62 12.88 7.49 2.60
C ALA A 62 13.16 7.18 4.08
N ASN A 63 12.17 7.33 4.94
CA ASN A 63 12.29 7.20 6.39
C ASN A 63 11.70 5.89 6.94
N LEU A 64 11.75 4.80 6.18
CA LEU A 64 11.31 3.47 6.67
C LEU A 64 12.07 2.99 7.92
N PRO A 65 13.41 3.20 8.05
CA PRO A 65 14.13 2.80 9.25
C PRO A 65 13.61 3.52 10.50
N GLU A 66 13.41 4.83 10.44
CA GLU A 66 12.88 5.65 11.54
C GLU A 66 11.46 5.24 11.92
N LEU A 67 10.62 4.95 10.91
CA LEU A 67 9.26 4.46 11.13
C LEU A 67 9.28 3.11 11.84
N ARG A 68 10.20 2.22 11.47
CA ARG A 68 10.39 0.91 12.11
C ARG A 68 10.75 1.06 13.58
N GLU A 69 11.73 1.92 13.88
CA GLU A 69 12.13 2.21 15.27
C GLU A 69 10.97 2.79 16.09
N GLU A 70 10.20 3.71 15.50
CA GLU A 70 9.04 4.31 16.18
C GLU A 70 7.98 3.27 16.53
N LEU A 71 7.68 2.35 15.59
CA LEU A 71 6.77 1.24 15.81
C LEU A 71 7.29 0.27 16.90
N GLN A 72 8.59 0.00 16.92
CA GLN A 72 9.21 -0.83 17.96
C GLN A 72 9.09 -0.19 19.35
N ARG A 73 9.30 1.14 19.45
CA ARG A 73 9.05 1.89 20.70
C ARG A 73 7.59 1.81 21.14
N ALA A 74 6.66 1.73 20.20
CA ALA A 74 5.23 1.49 20.45
C ALA A 74 4.91 0.01 20.70
N ARG A 75 5.92 -0.87 20.85
CA ARG A 75 5.80 -2.32 21.09
C ARG A 75 5.14 -3.10 19.95
N VAL A 76 5.21 -2.59 18.74
CA VAL A 76 4.80 -3.33 17.54
C VAL A 76 5.96 -4.19 17.08
N ILE A 77 5.71 -5.48 16.84
CA ILE A 77 6.71 -6.41 16.30
C ILE A 77 6.89 -6.09 14.81
N THR A 78 8.10 -5.69 14.43
CA THR A 78 8.42 -5.26 13.06
C THR A 78 9.48 -6.13 12.38
N ASP A 79 10.03 -7.13 13.09
CA ASP A 79 11.10 -7.98 12.57
C ASP A 79 10.58 -8.86 11.42
N GLY A 80 11.33 -8.91 10.33
CA GLY A 80 10.98 -9.69 9.14
C GLY A 80 9.82 -9.14 8.31
N LEU A 81 9.26 -7.98 8.67
CA LEU A 81 8.17 -7.37 7.89
C LEU A 81 8.68 -6.73 6.60
N SER A 82 7.92 -6.94 5.51
CA SER A 82 8.08 -6.20 4.25
C SER A 82 7.74 -4.71 4.45
N GLN A 83 8.03 -3.89 3.42
CA GLN A 83 7.68 -2.47 3.46
C GLN A 83 6.17 -2.26 3.58
N GLU A 84 5.39 -3.01 2.82
CA GLU A 84 3.92 -2.95 2.81
C GLU A 84 3.36 -3.33 4.17
N GLU A 85 3.87 -4.40 4.77
CA GLU A 85 3.46 -4.82 6.11
C GLU A 85 3.82 -3.80 7.19
N LEU A 86 4.99 -3.16 7.07
CA LEU A 86 5.41 -2.09 7.98
C LEU A 86 4.48 -0.88 7.87
N LEU A 87 4.13 -0.46 6.64
CA LEU A 87 3.18 0.62 6.40
C LEU A 87 1.79 0.28 6.95
N LEU A 88 1.37 -0.98 6.79
CA LEU A 88 0.11 -1.45 7.34
C LEU A 88 0.11 -1.44 8.87
N CYS A 89 1.22 -1.84 9.51
CA CYS A 89 1.38 -1.71 10.96
C CYS A 89 1.31 -0.26 11.42
N ALA A 90 1.92 0.66 10.68
CA ALA A 90 1.86 2.09 10.98
C ALA A 90 0.42 2.63 10.88
N PHE A 91 -0.32 2.23 9.84
CA PHE A 91 -1.75 2.56 9.73
C PHE A 91 -2.57 2.01 10.90
N LEU A 92 -2.35 0.76 11.30
CA LEU A 92 -3.06 0.14 12.41
C LEU A 92 -2.74 0.80 13.76
N GLN A 93 -1.50 1.29 13.93
CA GLN A 93 -1.05 1.95 15.17
C GLN A 93 -1.52 3.40 15.27
N TYR A 94 -1.45 4.17 14.16
CA TYR A 94 -1.65 5.61 14.16
C TYR A 94 -2.92 6.06 13.41
N GLY A 95 -3.70 5.12 12.87
CA GLY A 95 -4.85 5.43 12.02
C GLY A 95 -4.43 6.17 10.75
N THR A 96 -5.32 7.03 10.25
CA THR A 96 -5.06 7.82 9.03
C THR A 96 -3.91 8.81 9.16
N ASP A 97 -3.52 9.16 10.38
CA ASP A 97 -2.43 10.12 10.64
C ASP A 97 -1.04 9.53 10.39
N PHE A 98 -0.92 8.20 10.20
CA PHE A 98 0.37 7.57 9.87
C PHE A 98 1.02 8.20 8.64
N VAL A 99 0.22 8.66 7.67
CA VAL A 99 0.73 9.27 6.44
C VAL A 99 1.54 10.54 6.70
N LYS A 100 1.26 11.26 7.78
CA LYS A 100 2.02 12.46 8.19
C LYS A 100 3.42 12.14 8.69
N LYS A 101 3.66 10.86 9.02
CA LYS A 101 4.97 10.36 9.45
C LYS A 101 5.82 9.85 8.30
N LEU A 102 5.28 9.78 7.09
CA LEU A 102 5.97 9.29 5.92
C LEU A 102 6.70 10.42 5.19
N SER A 103 7.93 10.15 4.77
CA SER A 103 8.72 11.03 3.92
C SER A 103 9.08 10.29 2.63
N GLY A 104 8.62 10.80 1.49
CA GLY A 104 8.88 10.16 0.20
C GLY A 104 7.81 10.43 -0.85
N ALA A 105 7.85 9.65 -1.91
CA ALA A 105 6.88 9.68 -3.00
C ALA A 105 6.07 8.39 -2.97
N PHE A 106 4.76 8.47 -2.75
CA PHE A 106 3.95 7.26 -2.56
C PHE A 106 2.49 7.40 -2.99
N ALA A 107 1.92 6.26 -3.35
CA ALA A 107 0.50 6.03 -3.45
C ALA A 107 0.16 4.76 -2.66
N ILE A 108 -0.78 4.84 -1.73
CA ILE A 108 -1.14 3.75 -0.83
C ILE A 108 -2.65 3.55 -0.89
N ALA A 109 -3.08 2.29 -1.04
CA ALA A 109 -4.46 1.88 -0.91
C ALA A 109 -4.57 0.82 0.19
N ILE A 110 -5.43 1.03 1.17
CA ILE A 110 -5.68 0.08 2.27
C ILE A 110 -7.17 -0.26 2.29
N TYR A 111 -7.48 -1.54 2.26
CA TYR A 111 -8.83 -2.06 2.40
C TYR A 111 -9.05 -2.70 3.77
N ASP A 112 -10.06 -2.20 4.47
CA ASP A 112 -10.57 -2.73 5.73
C ASP A 112 -11.76 -3.64 5.40
N GLU A 113 -11.54 -4.95 5.47
CA GLU A 113 -12.52 -5.95 5.06
C GLU A 113 -13.79 -5.91 5.92
N ARG A 114 -13.66 -5.75 7.23
CA ARG A 114 -14.79 -5.76 8.17
C ARG A 114 -15.73 -4.59 7.98
N ASN A 115 -15.15 -3.39 7.84
CA ASN A 115 -15.93 -2.16 7.71
C ASN A 115 -16.24 -1.84 6.25
N ASN A 116 -15.77 -2.66 5.30
CA ASN A 116 -15.89 -2.46 3.86
C ASN A 116 -15.45 -1.03 3.45
N ARG A 117 -14.29 -0.60 3.98
CA ARG A 117 -13.77 0.74 3.77
C ARG A 117 -12.45 0.70 3.00
N MET A 118 -12.34 1.58 2.03
CA MET A 118 -11.11 1.85 1.29
C MET A 118 -10.50 3.16 1.78
N TYR A 119 -9.24 3.12 2.16
CA TYR A 119 -8.43 4.28 2.49
C TYR A 119 -7.41 4.49 1.37
N LEU A 120 -7.37 5.71 0.84
CA LEU A 120 -6.48 6.09 -0.24
C LEU A 120 -5.59 7.25 0.22
N PHE A 121 -4.30 7.08 0.09
CA PHE A 121 -3.31 8.08 0.49
C PHE A 121 -2.34 8.34 -0.66
N ARG A 122 -1.90 9.58 -0.78
CA ARG A 122 -0.94 10.01 -1.77
C ARG A 122 0.03 10.99 -1.15
N ASP A 123 1.26 11.02 -1.64
CA ASP A 123 2.24 12.03 -1.22
C ASP A 123 1.77 13.45 -1.54
N PRO A 124 2.20 14.47 -0.76
CA PRO A 124 1.72 15.85 -0.91
C PRO A 124 2.02 16.47 -2.28
N LEU A 125 3.08 16.02 -2.95
CA LEU A 125 3.45 16.52 -4.28
C LEU A 125 2.76 15.73 -5.42
N GLY A 126 2.09 14.61 -5.08
CA GLY A 126 1.44 13.76 -6.05
C GLY A 126 2.37 13.11 -7.06
N LEU A 127 3.58 12.75 -6.63
CA LEU A 127 4.62 12.17 -7.50
C LEU A 127 4.24 10.76 -7.99
N ARG A 128 3.52 10.00 -7.16
CA ARG A 128 3.00 8.69 -7.57
C ARG A 128 1.54 8.79 -7.98
N PRO A 129 1.17 8.20 -9.13
CA PRO A 129 -0.21 8.25 -9.61
C PRO A 129 -1.12 7.34 -8.78
N LEU A 130 -2.29 7.87 -8.39
CA LEU A 130 -3.36 7.11 -7.78
C LEU A 130 -4.67 7.45 -8.47
N PHE A 131 -5.33 6.45 -9.04
CA PHE A 131 -6.59 6.61 -9.74
C PHE A 131 -7.66 5.76 -9.07
N TYR A 132 -8.83 6.33 -8.88
CA TYR A 132 -9.99 5.58 -8.38
C TYR A 132 -11.27 5.99 -9.12
N THR A 133 -12.24 5.09 -9.10
CA THR A 133 -13.58 5.35 -9.60
C THR A 133 -14.58 4.72 -8.65
N VAL A 134 -15.69 5.43 -8.44
CA VAL A 134 -16.83 4.92 -7.67
C VAL A 134 -18.00 4.84 -8.63
N GLN A 135 -18.51 3.62 -8.84
CA GLN A 135 -19.73 3.41 -9.62
C GLN A 135 -20.91 3.29 -8.66
N LYS A 136 -21.91 4.14 -8.84
CA LYS A 136 -23.19 3.93 -8.18
C LYS A 136 -23.84 2.71 -8.83
N GLN A 137 -24.20 1.70 -8.03
CA GLN A 137 -25.12 0.67 -8.51
C GLN A 137 -26.42 1.38 -8.90
N VAL A 138 -26.74 1.34 -10.20
CA VAL A 138 -28.10 1.62 -10.66
C VAL A 138 -28.88 0.35 -10.32
N LEU A 139 -29.75 0.46 -9.32
CA LEU A 139 -30.74 -0.57 -9.00
C LEU A 139 -31.75 -0.65 -10.12
#